data_1acdf857211d706b5ca39cce388dac52
#
_entry.id   1acdf857211d706b5ca39cce388dac52
#
_cell.length_a   1.000
_cell.length_b   1.000
_cell.length_c   1.000
_cell.angle_alpha   90.00
_cell.angle_beta   90.00
_cell.angle_gamma   90.00
#
_symmetry.space_group_name_H-M   'P 1'
#
loop_
_entity.id
_entity.type
_entity.pdbx_description
1 polymer ?
#
loop_
_entity_poly.entity_id
_entity_poly.type
_entity_poly.pdbx_seq_one_letter_code
_entity_poly.pdbx_strand_id
1 'polypeptide(L)'
;MSEVLPVVYIARHGNTAWTHTGQHTGLTDLPLTPDGERNAVRLGERLSGMKFAKVFTSPLRRAARTCELSGFGGNAEVDPDLVEWDYGKYEGLTSAEILRERPDWQLFRDGAPDGESPEQIGARADRVVERLRSVAGDVLLFSSGHFIRVLTARWLALAPGAGGRYFLLNPASLSALSYEHNLSRPVIRLWNDDHHVAA
;
A
#
# COMPACT_ATOMS: atom_id res chain seq x y z
N MET A 1 -8.46 -30.87 -11.64
CA MET A 1 -7.97 -29.56 -12.07
C MET A 1 -7.57 -28.82 -10.81
N SER A 2 -6.32 -28.37 -10.68
CA SER A 2 -5.93 -27.54 -9.54
C SER A 2 -6.69 -26.22 -9.64
N GLU A 3 -7.42 -25.88 -8.59
CA GLU A 3 -8.12 -24.61 -8.47
C GLU A 3 -7.09 -23.48 -8.56
N VAL A 4 -7.30 -22.51 -9.45
CA VAL A 4 -6.40 -21.35 -9.57
C VAL A 4 -6.66 -20.45 -8.36
N LEU A 5 -5.66 -20.34 -7.48
CA LEU A 5 -5.77 -19.53 -6.27
C LEU A 5 -5.75 -18.05 -6.64
N PRO A 6 -6.61 -17.22 -6.03
CA PRO A 6 -6.68 -15.79 -6.31
C PRO A 6 -5.40 -15.05 -5.90
N VAL A 7 -5.07 -14.01 -6.65
CA VAL A 7 -3.94 -13.15 -6.40
C VAL A 7 -4.43 -11.73 -6.09
N VAL A 8 -3.90 -11.13 -5.04
CA VAL A 8 -4.11 -9.72 -4.70
C VAL A 8 -2.87 -8.94 -5.13
N TYR A 9 -3.00 -8.20 -6.22
CA TYR A 9 -1.98 -7.28 -6.70
C TYR A 9 -2.12 -5.95 -5.97
N ILE A 10 -0.99 -5.40 -5.52
CA ILE A 10 -0.93 -4.21 -4.69
C ILE A 10 0.05 -3.23 -5.31
N ALA A 11 -0.42 -2.04 -5.63
CA ALA A 11 0.37 -0.96 -6.16
C ALA A 11 0.51 0.16 -5.12
N ARG A 12 1.74 0.56 -4.80
CA ARG A 12 1.99 1.79 -4.08
C ARG A 12 1.87 2.97 -5.04
N HIS A 13 1.30 4.09 -4.59
CA HIS A 13 1.24 5.31 -5.39
C HIS A 13 2.62 5.77 -5.86
N GLY A 14 2.67 6.51 -6.98
CA GLY A 14 3.87 7.14 -7.52
C GLY A 14 4.46 8.21 -6.59
N ASN A 15 5.60 8.79 -7.01
CA ASN A 15 6.29 9.80 -6.23
C ASN A 15 5.43 11.05 -6.02
N THR A 16 5.55 11.62 -4.80
CA THR A 16 5.04 12.94 -4.39
C THR A 16 6.22 13.81 -3.94
N ALA A 17 6.01 15.10 -3.71
CA ALA A 17 7.07 15.97 -3.18
C ALA A 17 7.67 15.40 -1.88
N TRP A 18 6.83 14.88 -0.99
CA TRP A 18 7.28 14.37 0.30
C TRP A 18 7.91 12.97 0.26
N THR A 19 7.66 12.16 -0.77
CA THR A 19 8.44 10.91 -0.95
C THR A 19 9.91 11.19 -1.25
N HIS A 20 10.22 12.31 -1.92
CA HIS A 20 11.61 12.71 -2.19
C HIS A 20 12.32 13.26 -0.95
N THR A 21 11.60 13.97 -0.10
CA THR A 21 12.18 14.57 1.13
C THR A 21 12.16 13.64 2.34
N GLY A 22 11.44 12.50 2.24
CA GLY A 22 11.31 11.51 3.32
C GLY A 22 10.34 11.93 4.43
N GLN A 23 9.48 12.92 4.18
CA GLN A 23 8.45 13.36 5.13
C GLN A 23 7.30 12.34 5.17
N HIS A 24 6.77 12.10 6.35
CA HIS A 24 5.58 11.28 6.53
C HIS A 24 4.36 11.94 5.90
N THR A 25 3.71 11.25 4.96
CA THR A 25 2.55 11.73 4.22
C THR A 25 1.37 10.81 4.52
N GLY A 26 0.60 11.13 5.53
CA GLY A 26 -0.59 10.40 5.93
C GLY A 26 -1.83 10.90 5.21
N LEU A 27 -2.61 11.72 5.90
CA LEU A 27 -3.87 12.25 5.39
C LEU A 27 -3.71 13.53 4.56
N THR A 28 -2.53 14.17 4.58
CA THR A 28 -2.23 15.30 3.68
C THR A 28 -2.31 14.85 2.24
N ASP A 29 -3.21 15.48 1.47
CA ASP A 29 -3.59 15.02 0.14
C ASP A 29 -2.72 15.64 -0.97
N LEU A 30 -1.45 15.21 -1.04
CA LEU A 30 -0.48 15.68 -2.03
C LEU A 30 -0.70 15.02 -3.40
N PRO A 31 -0.51 15.79 -4.51
CA PRO A 31 -0.49 15.23 -5.86
C PRO A 31 0.79 14.44 -6.13
N LEU A 32 0.78 13.66 -7.20
CA LEU A 32 1.98 13.06 -7.77
C LEU A 32 2.91 14.16 -8.34
N THR A 33 4.21 13.88 -8.35
CA THR A 33 5.18 14.65 -9.15
C THR A 33 5.09 14.20 -10.62
N PRO A 34 5.68 14.96 -11.58
CA PRO A 34 5.76 14.52 -12.96
C PRO A 34 6.41 13.13 -13.12
N ASP A 35 7.44 12.82 -12.31
CA ASP A 35 8.05 11.48 -12.29
C ASP A 35 7.10 10.43 -11.74
N GLY A 36 6.36 10.77 -10.69
CA GLY A 36 5.31 9.89 -10.13
C GLY A 36 4.23 9.56 -11.16
N GLU A 37 3.81 10.53 -11.97
CA GLU A 37 2.84 10.29 -13.06
C GLU A 37 3.43 9.40 -14.16
N ARG A 38 4.67 9.65 -14.59
CA ARG A 38 5.34 8.78 -15.58
C ARG A 38 5.46 7.34 -15.09
N ASN A 39 5.84 7.14 -13.84
CA ASN A 39 5.95 5.82 -13.25
C ASN A 39 4.59 5.12 -13.09
N ALA A 40 3.52 5.87 -12.84
CA ALA A 40 2.16 5.33 -12.83
C ALA A 40 1.72 4.84 -14.23
N VAL A 41 2.08 5.56 -15.30
CA VAL A 41 1.84 5.09 -16.69
C VAL A 41 2.59 3.79 -16.97
N ARG A 42 3.87 3.70 -16.60
CA ARG A 42 4.68 2.48 -16.76
C ARG A 42 4.14 1.29 -15.94
N LEU A 43 3.62 1.56 -14.74
CA LEU A 43 2.91 0.55 -13.97
C LEU A 43 1.69 0.02 -14.75
N GLY A 44 0.96 0.89 -15.45
CA GLY A 44 -0.14 0.50 -16.34
C GLY A 44 0.34 -0.41 -17.49
N GLU A 45 1.47 -0.09 -18.12
CA GLU A 45 2.09 -0.94 -19.14
C GLU A 45 2.45 -2.33 -18.57
N ARG A 46 3.00 -2.38 -17.34
CA ARG A 46 3.34 -3.61 -16.63
C ARG A 46 2.11 -4.47 -16.31
N LEU A 47 0.96 -3.84 -16.08
CA LEU A 47 -0.32 -4.49 -15.78
C LEU A 47 -1.15 -4.79 -17.05
N SER A 48 -0.66 -4.39 -18.23
CA SER A 48 -1.38 -4.54 -19.49
C SER A 48 -1.77 -6.00 -19.77
N GLY A 49 -3.01 -6.21 -20.19
CA GLY A 49 -3.56 -7.54 -20.48
C GLY A 49 -4.00 -8.34 -19.24
N MET A 50 -3.68 -7.90 -18.03
CA MET A 50 -4.19 -8.53 -16.82
C MET A 50 -5.66 -8.19 -16.60
N LYS A 51 -6.41 -9.16 -16.07
CA LYS A 51 -7.84 -9.01 -15.76
C LYS A 51 -8.04 -9.16 -14.26
N PHE A 52 -8.79 -8.24 -13.69
CA PHE A 52 -9.11 -8.25 -12.27
C PHE A 52 -10.62 -8.35 -12.06
N ALA A 53 -11.02 -9.17 -11.11
CA ALA A 53 -12.43 -9.28 -10.70
C ALA A 53 -12.88 -7.99 -10.00
N LYS A 54 -11.95 -7.35 -9.26
CA LYS A 54 -12.17 -6.07 -8.58
C LYS A 54 -10.91 -5.21 -8.64
N VAL A 55 -11.12 -3.90 -8.72
CA VAL A 55 -10.06 -2.90 -8.55
C VAL A 55 -10.48 -1.94 -7.44
N PHE A 56 -9.59 -1.70 -6.47
CA PHE A 56 -9.81 -0.78 -5.36
C PHE A 56 -8.76 0.33 -5.35
N THR A 57 -9.15 1.51 -4.91
CA THR A 57 -8.21 2.62 -4.73
C THR A 57 -8.50 3.40 -3.45
N SER A 58 -7.44 3.87 -2.79
CA SER A 58 -7.55 4.88 -1.75
C SER A 58 -8.20 6.16 -2.29
N PRO A 59 -9.00 6.88 -1.50
CA PRO A 59 -9.55 8.19 -1.88
C PRO A 59 -8.47 9.28 -2.06
N LEU A 60 -7.26 9.10 -1.52
CA LEU A 60 -6.19 10.09 -1.60
C LEU A 60 -5.68 10.25 -3.04
N ARG A 61 -5.57 11.51 -3.48
CA ARG A 61 -5.25 11.90 -4.87
C ARG A 61 -4.06 11.14 -5.44
N ARG A 62 -2.98 10.97 -4.69
CA ARG A 62 -1.77 10.25 -5.13
C ARG A 62 -2.06 8.81 -5.56
N ALA A 63 -2.89 8.08 -4.79
CA ALA A 63 -3.25 6.69 -5.12
C ALA A 63 -4.32 6.63 -6.22
N ALA A 64 -5.36 7.45 -6.13
CA ALA A 64 -6.41 7.55 -7.15
C ALA A 64 -5.82 7.95 -8.51
N ARG A 65 -4.90 8.93 -8.54
CA ARG A 65 -4.22 9.35 -9.77
C ARG A 65 -3.29 8.28 -10.32
N THR A 66 -2.60 7.52 -9.45
CA THR A 66 -1.81 6.37 -9.89
C THR A 66 -2.70 5.30 -10.53
N CYS A 67 -3.84 4.99 -9.93
CA CYS A 67 -4.83 4.08 -10.47
C CYS A 67 -5.34 4.54 -11.85
N GLU A 68 -5.69 5.81 -11.98
CA GLU A 68 -6.18 6.42 -13.23
C GLU A 68 -5.13 6.30 -14.35
N LEU A 69 -3.90 6.76 -14.09
CA LEU A 69 -2.80 6.74 -15.07
C LEU A 69 -2.37 5.32 -15.45
N SER A 70 -2.56 4.34 -14.55
CA SER A 70 -2.35 2.92 -14.85
C SER A 70 -3.49 2.30 -15.67
N GLY A 71 -4.53 3.07 -16.04
CA GLY A 71 -5.62 2.60 -16.89
C GLY A 71 -6.79 1.95 -16.16
N PHE A 72 -6.84 2.00 -14.82
CA PHE A 72 -7.86 1.32 -14.02
C PHE A 72 -8.87 2.26 -13.34
N GLY A 73 -8.71 3.59 -13.46
CA GLY A 73 -9.54 4.57 -12.77
C GLY A 73 -11.04 4.45 -13.06
N GLY A 74 -11.43 4.09 -14.29
CA GLY A 74 -12.84 3.97 -14.68
C GLY A 74 -13.59 2.81 -14.02
N ASN A 75 -12.88 1.81 -13.48
CA ASN A 75 -13.45 0.61 -12.88
C ASN A 75 -13.10 0.44 -11.40
N ALA A 76 -12.39 1.39 -10.82
CA ALA A 76 -11.95 1.32 -9.44
C ALA A 76 -13.05 1.72 -8.45
N GLU A 77 -13.26 0.91 -7.44
CA GLU A 77 -14.06 1.23 -6.27
C GLU A 77 -13.19 1.98 -5.24
N VAL A 78 -13.65 3.14 -4.79
CA VAL A 78 -12.94 3.90 -3.75
C VAL A 78 -13.20 3.26 -2.40
N ASP A 79 -12.13 2.88 -1.70
CA ASP A 79 -12.20 2.28 -0.38
C ASP A 79 -11.50 3.19 0.65
N PRO A 80 -12.25 3.80 1.60
CA PRO A 80 -11.68 4.68 2.61
C PRO A 80 -10.72 3.97 3.57
N ASP A 81 -10.80 2.65 3.72
CA ASP A 81 -9.84 1.89 4.53
C ASP A 81 -8.44 1.79 3.88
N LEU A 82 -8.28 2.17 2.60
CA LEU A 82 -6.99 2.15 1.88
C LEU A 82 -6.15 3.43 2.03
N VAL A 83 -6.53 4.37 2.89
CA VAL A 83 -5.71 5.55 3.20
C VAL A 83 -4.40 5.14 3.88
N GLU A 84 -3.41 6.03 3.88
CA GLU A 84 -2.14 5.82 4.58
C GLU A 84 -2.36 5.82 6.11
N TRP A 85 -1.33 5.48 6.86
CA TRP A 85 -1.26 5.66 8.31
C TRP A 85 -1.52 7.11 8.67
N ASP A 86 -2.42 7.38 9.60
CA ASP A 86 -2.58 8.71 10.16
C ASP A 86 -1.41 9.01 11.11
N TYR A 87 -0.54 9.92 10.71
CA TYR A 87 0.64 10.27 11.49
C TYR A 87 0.39 11.34 12.54
N GLY A 88 -0.83 11.88 12.68
CA GLY A 88 -1.18 12.88 13.68
C GLY A 88 -0.15 14.01 13.73
N LYS A 89 0.48 14.22 14.88
CA LYS A 89 1.51 15.28 15.06
C LYS A 89 2.79 15.07 14.26
N TYR A 90 3.02 13.89 13.72
CA TYR A 90 4.22 13.63 12.91
C TYR A 90 3.97 13.79 11.41
N GLU A 91 2.76 14.20 11.01
CA GLU A 91 2.46 14.54 9.63
C GLU A 91 3.39 15.63 9.11
N GLY A 92 4.03 15.40 7.97
CA GLY A 92 4.99 16.32 7.34
C GLY A 92 6.39 16.33 7.96
N LEU A 93 6.64 15.59 9.04
CA LEU A 93 7.98 15.45 9.61
C LEU A 93 8.71 14.26 8.97
N THR A 94 10.03 14.37 8.91
CA THR A 94 10.91 13.23 8.59
C THR A 94 11.19 12.38 9.84
N SER A 95 11.55 11.11 9.65
CA SER A 95 11.99 10.26 10.77
C SER A 95 13.17 10.89 11.54
N ALA A 96 14.08 11.58 10.86
CA ALA A 96 15.23 12.23 11.50
C ALA A 96 14.81 13.37 12.44
N GLU A 97 13.78 14.14 12.08
CA GLU A 97 13.23 15.20 12.93
C GLU A 97 12.55 14.61 14.17
N ILE A 98 11.74 13.57 13.99
CA ILE A 98 11.06 12.90 15.10
C ILE A 98 12.08 12.30 16.10
N LEU A 99 13.12 11.64 15.57
CA LEU A 99 14.15 11.01 16.40
C LEU A 99 15.02 11.99 17.20
N ARG A 100 15.06 13.28 16.85
CA ARG A 100 15.70 14.32 17.69
C ARG A 100 14.95 14.55 19.01
N GLU A 101 13.63 14.43 18.99
CA GLU A 101 12.79 14.60 20.18
C GLU A 101 12.50 13.26 20.88
N ARG A 102 12.42 12.17 20.11
CA ARG A 102 12.16 10.81 20.60
C ARG A 102 13.15 9.81 19.99
N PRO A 103 14.37 9.69 20.53
CA PRO A 103 15.46 8.91 19.93
C PRO A 103 15.18 7.43 19.74
N ASP A 104 14.26 6.86 20.51
CA ASP A 104 13.87 5.44 20.46
C ASP A 104 12.57 5.18 19.68
N TRP A 105 11.97 6.20 19.09
CA TRP A 105 10.70 6.07 18.39
C TRP A 105 10.79 5.14 17.17
N GLN A 106 9.77 4.31 17.02
CA GLN A 106 9.56 3.45 15.85
C GLN A 106 8.07 3.43 15.50
N LEU A 107 7.71 3.86 14.30
CA LEU A 107 6.31 3.95 13.86
C LEU A 107 5.51 2.67 14.13
N PHE A 108 6.03 1.52 13.71
CA PHE A 108 5.34 0.23 13.83
C PHE A 108 5.21 -0.31 15.27
N ARG A 109 5.88 0.30 16.23
CA ARG A 109 5.77 -0.02 17.67
C ARG A 109 4.96 1.03 18.42
N ASP A 110 5.18 2.29 18.13
CA ASP A 110 4.72 3.40 18.97
C ASP A 110 3.56 4.18 18.34
N GLY A 111 3.32 4.01 17.02
CA GLY A 111 2.39 4.86 16.29
C GLY A 111 2.82 6.30 16.25
N ALA A 112 1.84 7.20 16.15
CA ALA A 112 2.05 8.65 16.15
C ALA A 112 1.09 9.34 17.12
N PRO A 113 1.54 10.38 17.86
CA PRO A 113 0.68 11.15 18.77
C PRO A 113 -0.48 11.79 18.00
N ASP A 114 -1.69 11.66 18.53
CA ASP A 114 -2.94 12.13 17.92
C ASP A 114 -3.24 11.53 16.52
N GLY A 115 -2.55 10.43 16.15
CA GLY A 115 -2.76 9.65 14.94
C GLY A 115 -3.16 8.22 15.25
N GLU A 116 -3.00 7.31 14.28
CA GLU A 116 -3.31 5.89 14.48
C GLU A 116 -2.24 5.17 15.32
N SER A 117 -2.66 4.30 16.23
CA SER A 117 -1.79 3.29 16.84
C SER A 117 -1.56 2.11 15.88
N PRO A 118 -0.53 1.27 16.15
CA PRO A 118 -0.33 0.01 15.40
C PRO A 118 -1.55 -0.91 15.41
N GLU A 119 -2.31 -0.94 16.51
CA GLU A 119 -3.52 -1.74 16.65
C GLU A 119 -4.66 -1.18 15.80
N GLN A 120 -4.83 0.14 15.76
CA GLN A 120 -5.88 0.80 14.98
C GLN A 120 -5.69 0.61 13.48
N ILE A 121 -4.49 0.87 12.95
CA ILE A 121 -4.20 0.60 11.54
C ILE A 121 -4.25 -0.90 11.24
N GLY A 122 -3.86 -1.76 12.18
CA GLY A 122 -3.99 -3.21 12.08
C GLY A 122 -5.43 -3.66 11.93
N ALA A 123 -6.34 -3.14 12.76
CA ALA A 123 -7.77 -3.43 12.66
C ALA A 123 -8.39 -2.93 11.34
N ARG A 124 -7.93 -1.78 10.83
CA ARG A 124 -8.31 -1.27 9.50
C ARG A 124 -7.82 -2.18 8.38
N ALA A 125 -6.58 -2.66 8.47
CA ALA A 125 -6.02 -3.62 7.52
C ALA A 125 -6.76 -4.97 7.56
N ASP A 126 -7.22 -5.44 8.73
CA ASP A 126 -8.01 -6.67 8.86
C ASP A 126 -9.33 -6.59 8.08
N ARG A 127 -10.05 -5.46 8.15
CA ARG A 127 -11.27 -5.26 7.36
C ARG A 127 -11.00 -5.34 5.85
N VAL A 128 -9.87 -4.76 5.42
CA VAL A 128 -9.46 -4.87 4.01
C VAL A 128 -9.11 -6.32 3.65
N VAL A 129 -8.36 -7.04 4.48
CA VAL A 129 -8.02 -8.46 4.26
C VAL A 129 -9.29 -9.32 4.11
N GLU A 130 -10.29 -9.13 4.99
CA GLU A 130 -11.57 -9.84 4.91
C GLU A 130 -12.29 -9.55 3.58
N ARG A 131 -12.34 -8.28 3.17
CA ARG A 131 -12.94 -7.85 1.90
C ARG A 131 -12.21 -8.49 0.71
N LEU A 132 -10.87 -8.44 0.69
CA LEU A 132 -10.07 -9.04 -0.37
C LEU A 132 -10.29 -10.55 -0.48
N ARG A 133 -10.35 -11.26 0.65
CA ARG A 133 -10.60 -12.71 0.70
C ARG A 133 -12.00 -13.12 0.25
N SER A 134 -12.97 -12.21 0.29
CA SER A 134 -14.34 -12.47 -0.17
C SER A 134 -14.50 -12.36 -1.69
N VAL A 135 -13.52 -11.80 -2.42
CA VAL A 135 -13.60 -11.64 -3.88
C VAL A 135 -13.19 -12.94 -4.58
N ALA A 136 -14.08 -13.45 -5.44
CA ALA A 136 -13.77 -14.59 -6.30
C ALA A 136 -12.95 -14.11 -7.51
N GLY A 137 -11.64 -14.36 -7.51
CA GLY A 137 -10.70 -14.00 -8.57
C GLY A 137 -9.65 -12.98 -8.16
N ASP A 138 -8.85 -12.54 -9.13
CA ASP A 138 -7.75 -11.63 -8.88
C ASP A 138 -8.23 -10.21 -8.57
N VAL A 139 -7.54 -9.55 -7.66
CA VAL A 139 -7.83 -8.18 -7.23
C VAL A 139 -6.62 -7.29 -7.48
N LEU A 140 -6.86 -6.04 -7.85
CA LEU A 140 -5.84 -4.99 -7.87
C LEU A 140 -6.23 -3.89 -6.89
N LEU A 141 -5.27 -3.39 -6.09
CA LEU A 141 -5.50 -2.26 -5.21
C LEU A 141 -4.36 -1.23 -5.27
N PHE A 142 -4.73 0.05 -5.11
CA PHE A 142 -3.82 1.18 -5.07
C PHE A 142 -3.89 1.86 -3.71
N SER A 143 -2.75 1.96 -3.03
CA SER A 143 -2.68 2.52 -1.68
C SER A 143 -1.31 3.15 -1.39
N SER A 144 -0.96 3.29 -0.11
CA SER A 144 0.20 4.00 0.39
C SER A 144 1.18 3.10 1.15
N GLY A 145 2.40 3.59 1.36
CA GLY A 145 3.54 2.78 1.75
C GLY A 145 3.39 2.02 3.07
N HIS A 146 3.10 2.71 4.18
CA HIS A 146 3.03 2.03 5.48
C HIS A 146 1.75 1.21 5.63
N PHE A 147 0.63 1.67 5.07
CA PHE A 147 -0.60 0.87 5.08
C PHE A 147 -0.41 -0.47 4.34
N ILE A 148 0.18 -0.47 3.13
CA ILE A 148 0.45 -1.72 2.38
C ILE A 148 1.34 -2.67 3.18
N ARG A 149 2.33 -2.15 3.90
CA ARG A 149 3.21 -2.97 4.75
C ARG A 149 2.46 -3.62 5.91
N VAL A 150 1.54 -2.88 6.55
CA VAL A 150 0.65 -3.42 7.59
C VAL A 150 -0.34 -4.42 7.00
N LEU A 151 -0.97 -4.09 5.88
CA LEU A 151 -1.89 -4.99 5.16
C LEU A 151 -1.22 -6.34 4.85
N THR A 152 0.03 -6.31 4.38
CA THR A 152 0.81 -7.52 4.10
C THR A 152 1.10 -8.32 5.37
N ALA A 153 1.46 -7.66 6.47
CA ALA A 153 1.63 -8.33 7.75
C ALA A 153 0.33 -9.02 8.20
N ARG A 154 -0.81 -8.34 8.08
CA ARG A 154 -2.13 -8.89 8.44
C ARG A 154 -2.58 -10.01 7.50
N TRP A 155 -2.27 -9.92 6.21
CA TRP A 155 -2.48 -11.02 5.26
C TRP A 155 -1.79 -12.30 5.72
N LEU A 156 -0.56 -12.20 6.22
CA LEU A 156 0.25 -13.30 6.74
C LEU A 156 -0.09 -13.70 8.18
N ALA A 157 -1.12 -13.12 8.79
CA ALA A 157 -1.50 -13.29 10.19
C ALA A 157 -0.40 -12.87 11.20
N LEU A 158 0.50 -11.97 10.81
CA LEU A 158 1.50 -11.38 11.68
C LEU A 158 0.92 -10.18 12.43
N ALA A 159 1.48 -9.87 13.61
CA ALA A 159 1.13 -8.64 14.32
C ALA A 159 1.48 -7.40 13.48
N PRO A 160 0.65 -6.34 13.47
CA PRO A 160 0.85 -5.15 12.64
C PRO A 160 2.24 -4.55 12.80
N GLY A 161 2.67 -4.35 14.04
CA GLY A 161 3.95 -3.75 14.38
C GLY A 161 5.15 -4.66 14.12
N ALA A 162 5.01 -5.97 14.28
CA ALA A 162 6.12 -6.90 14.11
C ALA A 162 6.46 -7.17 12.63
N GLY A 163 5.44 -7.32 11.77
CA GLY A 163 5.65 -7.68 10.36
C GLY A 163 5.98 -6.49 9.47
N GLY A 164 5.18 -5.43 9.52
CA GLY A 164 5.24 -4.32 8.58
C GLY A 164 6.60 -3.61 8.50
N ARG A 165 7.35 -3.55 9.59
CA ARG A 165 8.65 -2.87 9.65
C ARG A 165 9.72 -3.49 8.73
N TYR A 166 9.57 -4.76 8.36
CA TYR A 166 10.56 -5.48 7.55
C TYR A 166 10.28 -5.41 6.04
N PHE A 167 9.15 -4.90 5.64
CA PHE A 167 8.72 -4.87 4.25
C PHE A 167 9.05 -3.50 3.63
N LEU A 168 10.22 -3.33 3.02
CA LEU A 168 10.52 -2.12 2.24
C LEU A 168 9.60 -2.06 1.03
N LEU A 169 9.19 -0.84 0.65
CA LEU A 169 8.27 -0.65 -0.46
C LEU A 169 8.55 0.69 -1.16
N ASN A 170 8.92 0.64 -2.42
CA ASN A 170 9.25 1.80 -3.25
C ASN A 170 7.98 2.44 -3.86
N PRO A 171 7.98 3.77 -4.16
CA PRO A 171 6.89 4.38 -4.92
C PRO A 171 6.69 3.70 -6.28
N ALA A 172 5.44 3.61 -6.71
CA ALA A 172 5.00 2.94 -7.94
C ALA A 172 5.36 1.45 -8.03
N SER A 173 5.86 0.81 -6.95
CA SER A 173 6.14 -0.62 -6.96
C SER A 173 4.88 -1.47 -6.99
N LEU A 174 4.99 -2.66 -7.57
CA LEU A 174 3.98 -3.70 -7.61
C LEU A 174 4.35 -4.84 -6.65
N SER A 175 3.39 -5.28 -5.86
CA SER A 175 3.50 -6.47 -5.02
C SER A 175 2.32 -7.41 -5.29
N ALA A 176 2.43 -8.67 -4.90
CA ALA A 176 1.37 -9.65 -5.05
C ALA A 176 1.32 -10.58 -3.84
N LEU A 177 0.15 -10.71 -3.26
CA LEU A 177 -0.18 -11.65 -2.20
C LEU A 177 -1.04 -12.77 -2.79
N SER A 178 -0.90 -13.97 -2.30
CA SER A 178 -1.68 -15.11 -2.75
C SER A 178 -1.65 -16.21 -1.68
N TYR A 179 -1.86 -17.43 -2.09
CA TYR A 179 -1.84 -18.60 -1.22
C TYR A 179 -0.93 -19.68 -1.81
N GLU A 180 -0.39 -20.53 -0.94
CA GLU A 180 0.33 -21.72 -1.29
C GLU A 180 -0.57 -22.95 -1.08
N HIS A 181 -0.77 -23.77 -2.09
CA HIS A 181 -1.60 -24.99 -2.10
C HIS A 181 -3.10 -24.78 -1.86
N ASN A 182 -3.50 -23.95 -0.90
CA ASN A 182 -4.91 -23.70 -0.54
C ASN A 182 -5.07 -22.37 0.21
N LEU A 183 -6.31 -21.92 0.41
CA LEU A 183 -6.65 -20.64 1.02
C LEU A 183 -6.25 -20.48 2.51
N SER A 184 -5.80 -21.55 3.17
CA SER A 184 -5.33 -21.46 4.56
C SER A 184 -3.85 -21.10 4.69
N ARG A 185 -3.12 -21.01 3.57
CA ARG A 185 -1.67 -20.72 3.55
C ARG A 185 -1.37 -19.44 2.79
N PRO A 186 -1.58 -18.26 3.39
CA PRO A 186 -1.28 -17.00 2.76
C PRO A 186 0.23 -16.80 2.59
N VAL A 187 0.64 -16.29 1.43
CA VAL A 187 2.04 -16.04 1.07
C VAL A 187 2.22 -14.70 0.36
N ILE A 188 3.45 -14.20 0.34
CA ILE A 188 3.90 -13.15 -0.57
C ILE A 188 4.40 -13.84 -1.84
N ARG A 189 3.80 -13.54 -2.98
CA ARG A 189 4.18 -14.08 -4.28
C ARG A 189 5.18 -13.19 -5.02
N LEU A 190 5.05 -11.87 -4.85
CA LEU A 190 5.92 -10.83 -5.39
C LEU A 190 6.01 -9.71 -4.37
N TRP A 191 7.18 -9.12 -4.19
CA TRP A 191 7.33 -7.98 -3.29
C TRP A 191 8.21 -6.89 -3.87
N ASN A 192 7.66 -5.65 -3.83
CA ASN A 192 8.40 -4.44 -4.18
C ASN A 192 9.04 -4.48 -5.57
N ASP A 193 8.36 -5.04 -6.57
CA ASP A 193 8.81 -5.04 -7.96
C ASP A 193 8.64 -3.64 -8.56
N ASP A 194 9.74 -2.98 -8.83
CA ASP A 194 9.82 -1.64 -9.42
C ASP A 194 10.62 -1.61 -10.74
N HIS A 195 10.83 -2.77 -11.39
CA HIS A 195 11.59 -2.87 -12.64
C HIS A 195 11.03 -2.01 -13.78
N HIS A 196 9.77 -1.63 -13.72
CA HIS A 196 9.13 -0.71 -14.67
C HIS A 196 9.39 0.77 -14.34
N VAL A 197 9.88 1.08 -13.12
CA VAL A 197 10.25 2.43 -12.73
C VAL A 197 11.59 2.77 -13.37
N ALA A 198 11.68 3.91 -14.05
CA ALA A 198 12.97 4.33 -14.63
C ALA A 198 13.98 4.66 -13.54
N ALA A 199 15.20 4.24 -13.77
CA ALA A 199 16.35 4.74 -13.05
C ALA A 199 16.59 6.24 -13.32
#